data_b26a5638b94635e6ada038e46a9f4d08
#
_entry.id   b26a5638b94635e6ada038e46a9f4d08
#
_cell.length_a   1.000
_cell.length_b   1.000
_cell.length_c   1.000
_cell.angle_alpha   90.00
_cell.angle_beta   90.00
_cell.angle_gamma   90.00
#
_symmetry.space_group_name_H-M   'P 1'
#
loop_
_entity.id
_entity.type
_entity.pdbx_description
1 polymer ?
#
loop_
_entity_poly.entity_id
_entity_poly.type
_entity_poly.pdbx_seq_one_letter_code
_entity_poly.pdbx_strand_id
1 'polypeptide(L)'
;MKLWYSTTSPFVRKVRVVIAHHQLNGQVELMATVAVKPYSPHNQDNPLGRIPALQTDQGEWLFNSTLIAEYLDSLGKNTPLFPQGENHWQVLNFHAIADGIMENTLMYLGERMLRDQSEWWHSRHQQMIERNIRTLRYLEQHLDQLGNELNIATLYIVCVIDFFHFRQNVIGIDPADIAPRLDRWAQEMNRHYTCLADTKPYQA
;
A
#
# COMPACT_ATOMS: atom_id res chain seq x y z
N MET A 1 -11.22 -6.15 -17.26
CA MET A 1 -10.94 -4.98 -16.40
C MET A 1 -9.62 -4.33 -16.79
N LYS A 2 -9.40 -3.02 -16.46
CA LYS A 2 -8.12 -2.31 -16.71
C LYS A 2 -7.67 -1.57 -15.45
N LEU A 3 -6.38 -1.64 -15.12
CA LEU A 3 -5.83 -1.00 -13.91
C LEU A 3 -4.71 -0.03 -14.26
N TRP A 4 -4.89 1.25 -13.98
CA TRP A 4 -3.79 2.22 -13.97
C TRP A 4 -2.85 1.95 -12.80
N TYR A 5 -1.56 1.72 -13.10
CA TYR A 5 -0.57 1.28 -12.11
C TYR A 5 0.80 1.91 -12.29
N SER A 6 1.61 1.81 -11.24
CA SER A 6 3.06 1.91 -11.31
C SER A 6 3.71 0.83 -10.43
N THR A 7 4.95 0.49 -10.73
CA THR A 7 5.73 -0.53 -9.99
C THR A 7 6.15 -0.07 -8.60
N THR A 8 6.13 1.25 -8.35
CA THR A 8 6.61 1.87 -7.12
C THR A 8 5.51 2.31 -6.16
N SER A 9 4.25 2.35 -6.59
CA SER A 9 3.14 2.81 -5.74
C SER A 9 2.73 1.76 -4.72
N PRO A 10 2.75 2.07 -3.42
CA PRO A 10 2.32 1.14 -2.37
C PRO A 10 0.80 0.89 -2.40
N PHE A 11 0.01 1.88 -2.79
CA PHE A 11 -1.43 1.74 -2.97
C PHE A 11 -1.78 0.81 -4.15
N VAL A 12 -1.03 0.91 -5.25
CA VAL A 12 -1.17 -0.02 -6.38
C VAL A 12 -0.74 -1.41 -5.96
N ARG A 13 0.34 -1.55 -5.20
CA ARG A 13 0.80 -2.85 -4.72
C ARG A 13 -0.27 -3.57 -3.90
N LYS A 14 -0.96 -2.88 -2.99
CA LYS A 14 -2.12 -3.43 -2.26
C LYS A 14 -3.12 -4.11 -3.21
N VAL A 15 -3.52 -3.41 -4.27
CA VAL A 15 -4.44 -3.93 -5.29
C VAL A 15 -3.84 -5.12 -6.06
N ARG A 16 -2.56 -5.04 -6.43
CA ARG A 16 -1.87 -6.14 -7.14
C ARG A 16 -1.76 -7.41 -6.29
N VAL A 17 -1.57 -7.28 -4.98
CA VAL A 17 -1.61 -8.44 -4.06
C VAL A 17 -2.98 -9.12 -4.09
N VAL A 18 -4.07 -8.34 -4.06
CA VAL A 18 -5.44 -8.89 -4.14
C VAL A 18 -5.67 -9.60 -5.48
N ILE A 19 -5.25 -8.99 -6.60
CA ILE A 19 -5.32 -9.60 -7.94
C ILE A 19 -4.56 -10.94 -7.95
N ALA A 20 -3.35 -10.97 -7.43
CA ALA A 20 -2.52 -12.18 -7.40
C ALA A 20 -3.09 -13.25 -6.47
N HIS A 21 -3.55 -12.86 -5.28
CA HIS A 21 -4.19 -13.76 -4.32
C HIS A 21 -5.39 -14.49 -4.93
N HIS A 22 -6.26 -13.77 -5.62
CA HIS A 22 -7.45 -14.32 -6.26
C HIS A 22 -7.23 -14.87 -7.67
N GLN A 23 -5.98 -14.88 -8.16
CA GLN A 23 -5.61 -15.37 -9.51
C GLN A 23 -6.35 -14.62 -10.63
N LEU A 24 -6.57 -13.31 -10.45
CA LEU A 24 -7.27 -12.47 -11.44
C LEU A 24 -6.33 -11.85 -12.49
N ASN A 25 -5.03 -12.21 -12.51
CA ASN A 25 -4.04 -11.64 -13.44
C ASN A 25 -4.44 -11.70 -14.91
N GLY A 26 -5.13 -12.78 -15.35
CA GLY A 26 -5.61 -12.91 -16.72
C GLY A 26 -6.86 -12.07 -17.05
N GLN A 27 -7.48 -11.44 -16.04
CA GLN A 27 -8.72 -10.65 -16.18
C GLN A 27 -8.48 -9.15 -16.05
N VAL A 28 -7.28 -8.74 -15.62
CA VAL A 28 -6.92 -7.32 -15.38
C VAL A 28 -5.74 -6.94 -16.25
N GLU A 29 -6.00 -6.09 -17.25
CA GLU A 29 -4.97 -5.44 -18.06
C GLU A 29 -4.27 -4.35 -17.23
N LEU A 30 -2.95 -4.38 -17.16
CA LEU A 30 -2.15 -3.40 -16.43
C LEU A 30 -1.71 -2.26 -17.36
N MET A 31 -2.17 -1.03 -17.10
CA MET A 31 -1.82 0.18 -17.83
C MET A 31 -0.78 0.99 -17.05
N ALA A 32 0.46 1.02 -17.52
CA ALA A 32 1.55 1.71 -16.83
C ALA A 32 1.42 3.24 -16.94
N THR A 33 1.70 3.94 -15.83
CA THR A 33 1.71 5.41 -15.78
C THR A 33 2.68 5.93 -14.73
N VAL A 34 3.01 7.23 -14.83
CA VAL A 34 3.83 7.97 -13.84
C VAL A 34 2.94 8.98 -13.13
N ALA A 35 2.53 8.67 -11.90
CA ALA A 35 1.51 9.42 -11.17
C ALA A 35 1.89 10.88 -10.83
N VAL A 36 3.18 11.18 -10.70
CA VAL A 36 3.68 12.51 -10.30
C VAL A 36 3.85 13.50 -11.48
N LYS A 37 3.67 13.04 -12.72
CA LYS A 37 3.77 13.90 -13.89
C LYS A 37 2.44 14.62 -14.14
N PRO A 38 2.46 15.94 -14.39
CA PRO A 38 1.28 16.63 -14.93
C PRO A 38 0.91 16.00 -16.28
N TYR A 39 -0.37 15.98 -16.61
CA TYR A 39 -0.89 15.44 -17.88
C TYR A 39 -0.64 13.93 -18.10
N SER A 40 -0.49 13.17 -17.03
CA SER A 40 -0.43 11.70 -17.13
C SER A 40 -1.73 11.13 -17.69
N PRO A 41 -1.68 10.04 -18.51
CA PRO A 41 -2.87 9.50 -19.17
C PRO A 41 -4.02 9.15 -18.23
N HIS A 42 -3.70 8.63 -17.04
CA HIS A 42 -4.71 8.26 -16.03
C HIS A 42 -5.54 9.46 -15.51
N ASN A 43 -5.10 10.71 -15.71
CA ASN A 43 -5.85 11.90 -15.32
C ASN A 43 -7.13 12.09 -16.15
N GLN A 44 -7.21 11.49 -17.34
CA GLN A 44 -8.42 11.54 -18.18
C GLN A 44 -9.50 10.62 -17.62
N ASP A 45 -9.10 9.52 -16.99
CA ASP A 45 -9.99 8.51 -16.45
C ASP A 45 -10.30 8.71 -14.96
N ASN A 46 -9.36 9.29 -14.21
CA ASN A 46 -9.48 9.52 -12.77
C ASN A 46 -9.43 11.02 -12.43
N PRO A 47 -10.56 11.64 -12.06
CA PRO A 47 -10.60 13.06 -11.71
C PRO A 47 -9.75 13.43 -10.48
N LEU A 48 -9.35 12.44 -9.66
CA LEU A 48 -8.46 12.65 -8.50
C LEU A 48 -6.98 12.69 -8.90
N GLY A 49 -6.63 12.34 -10.17
CA GLY A 49 -5.24 12.30 -10.65
C GLY A 49 -4.35 11.34 -9.87
N ARG A 50 -4.90 10.25 -9.33
CA ARG A 50 -4.19 9.27 -8.49
C ARG A 50 -4.26 7.88 -9.08
N ILE A 51 -3.31 7.03 -8.68
CA ILE A 51 -3.33 5.60 -8.93
C ILE A 51 -3.33 4.83 -7.59
N PRO A 52 -3.98 3.64 -7.54
CA PRO A 52 -4.66 2.92 -8.62
C PRO A 52 -6.01 3.55 -9.04
N ALA A 53 -6.40 3.28 -10.27
CA ALA A 53 -7.76 3.45 -10.77
C ALA A 53 -8.11 2.20 -11.61
N LEU A 54 -9.25 1.58 -11.34
CA LEU A 54 -9.69 0.34 -11.98
C LEU A 54 -10.94 0.59 -12.83
N GLN A 55 -10.89 0.22 -14.10
CA GLN A 55 -12.08 0.13 -14.94
C GLN A 55 -12.65 -1.30 -14.86
N THR A 56 -13.91 -1.41 -14.45
CA THR A 56 -14.65 -2.68 -14.40
C THR A 56 -14.99 -3.19 -15.80
N ASP A 57 -15.47 -4.42 -15.90
CA ASP A 57 -15.95 -4.98 -17.19
C ASP A 57 -17.23 -4.30 -17.70
N GLN A 58 -17.95 -3.59 -16.83
CA GLN A 58 -19.10 -2.76 -17.18
C GLN A 58 -18.69 -1.37 -17.70
N GLY A 59 -17.38 -1.05 -17.65
CA GLY A 59 -16.83 0.24 -18.11
C GLY A 59 -16.80 1.32 -17.04
N GLU A 60 -17.24 1.05 -15.82
CA GLU A 60 -17.20 1.99 -14.70
C GLU A 60 -15.79 2.10 -14.11
N TRP A 61 -15.39 3.32 -13.73
CA TRP A 61 -14.13 3.57 -13.04
C TRP A 61 -14.30 3.57 -11.53
N LEU A 62 -13.50 2.77 -10.84
CA LEU A 62 -13.38 2.74 -9.38
C LEU A 62 -12.10 3.46 -8.95
N PHE A 63 -12.20 4.29 -7.91
CA PHE A 63 -11.09 5.05 -7.35
C PHE A 63 -10.93 4.72 -5.87
N ASN A 64 -9.74 4.94 -5.32
CA ASN A 64 -9.29 4.53 -4.00
C ASN A 64 -8.91 3.03 -3.93
N SER A 65 -7.70 2.79 -3.46
CA SER A 65 -7.13 1.44 -3.45
C SER A 65 -7.87 0.44 -2.54
N THR A 66 -8.54 0.92 -1.48
CA THR A 66 -9.32 0.07 -0.59
C THR A 66 -10.62 -0.38 -1.25
N LEU A 67 -11.36 0.56 -1.88
CA LEU A 67 -12.56 0.24 -2.64
C LEU A 67 -12.25 -0.73 -3.78
N ILE A 68 -11.17 -0.48 -4.52
CA ILE A 68 -10.74 -1.37 -5.61
C ILE A 68 -10.36 -2.75 -5.06
N ALA A 69 -9.65 -2.82 -3.94
CA ALA A 69 -9.28 -4.08 -3.30
C ALA A 69 -10.53 -4.88 -2.87
N GLU A 70 -11.50 -4.23 -2.25
CA GLU A 70 -12.76 -4.87 -1.82
C GLU A 70 -13.60 -5.35 -3.02
N TYR A 71 -13.69 -4.55 -4.08
CA TYR A 71 -14.34 -4.96 -5.32
C TYR A 71 -13.69 -6.22 -5.92
N LEU A 72 -12.36 -6.24 -6.04
CA LEU A 72 -11.63 -7.39 -6.57
C LEU A 72 -11.72 -8.61 -5.64
N ASP A 73 -11.73 -8.40 -4.33
CA ASP A 73 -11.94 -9.47 -3.34
C ASP A 73 -13.32 -10.13 -3.52
N SER A 74 -14.35 -9.33 -3.80
CA SER A 74 -15.71 -9.84 -4.06
C SER A 74 -15.84 -10.70 -5.33
N LEU A 75 -14.93 -10.54 -6.29
CA LEU A 75 -14.86 -11.35 -7.51
C LEU A 75 -13.99 -12.60 -7.32
N GLY A 76 -13.24 -12.65 -6.24
CA GLY A 76 -12.28 -13.70 -5.96
C GLY A 76 -12.90 -15.03 -5.58
N LYS A 77 -12.13 -16.12 -5.78
CA LYS A 77 -12.55 -17.48 -5.41
C LYS A 77 -11.75 -18.05 -4.22
N ASN A 78 -10.66 -17.39 -3.85
CA ASN A 78 -9.86 -17.77 -2.69
C ASN A 78 -10.44 -17.17 -1.41
N THR A 79 -9.85 -17.47 -0.25
CA THR A 79 -10.29 -16.95 1.04
C THR A 79 -10.45 -15.43 0.98
N PRO A 80 -11.61 -14.87 1.36
CA PRO A 80 -11.83 -13.44 1.37
C PRO A 80 -10.81 -12.69 2.22
N LEU A 81 -10.31 -11.58 1.72
CA LEU A 81 -9.34 -10.72 2.41
C LEU A 81 -10.02 -9.70 3.33
N PHE A 82 -11.29 -9.40 3.06
CA PHE A 82 -12.14 -8.57 3.92
C PHE A 82 -13.01 -9.48 4.79
N PRO A 83 -12.61 -9.76 6.05
CA PRO A 83 -13.34 -10.69 6.89
C PRO A 83 -14.73 -10.16 7.22
N GLN A 84 -15.67 -11.08 7.34
CA GLN A 84 -17.03 -10.81 7.85
C GLN A 84 -17.13 -11.48 9.22
N GLY A 85 -17.62 -10.79 10.24
CA GLY A 85 -17.77 -11.35 11.57
C GLY A 85 -17.03 -10.58 12.67
N GLU A 86 -16.68 -11.26 13.77
CA GLU A 86 -16.22 -10.63 15.02
C GLU A 86 -14.93 -9.80 14.85
N ASN A 87 -14.01 -10.25 14.03
CA ASN A 87 -12.73 -9.56 13.79
C ASN A 87 -12.77 -8.47 12.70
N HIS A 88 -13.91 -8.26 12.06
CA HIS A 88 -14.08 -7.31 10.95
C HIS A 88 -13.53 -5.92 11.29
N TRP A 89 -14.00 -5.33 12.37
CA TRP A 89 -13.59 -3.98 12.77
C TRP A 89 -12.13 -3.89 13.19
N GLN A 90 -11.59 -4.94 13.79
CA GLN A 90 -10.18 -5.01 14.15
C GLN A 90 -9.29 -4.99 12.90
N VAL A 91 -9.61 -5.81 11.91
CA VAL A 91 -8.87 -5.87 10.63
C VAL A 91 -8.97 -4.54 9.90
N LEU A 92 -10.17 -3.96 9.78
CA LEU A 92 -10.32 -2.65 9.14
C LEU A 92 -9.59 -1.53 9.88
N ASN A 93 -9.52 -1.58 11.22
CA ASN A 93 -8.76 -0.60 11.99
C ASN A 93 -7.24 -0.70 11.72
N PHE A 94 -6.68 -1.91 11.69
CA PHE A 94 -5.28 -2.10 11.31
C PHE A 94 -5.00 -1.69 9.85
N HIS A 95 -5.93 -1.96 8.95
CA HIS A 95 -5.86 -1.48 7.58
C HIS A 95 -5.85 0.06 7.51
N ALA A 96 -6.71 0.73 8.28
CA ALA A 96 -6.76 2.20 8.34
C ALA A 96 -5.46 2.80 8.91
N ILE A 97 -4.82 2.12 9.88
CA ILE A 97 -3.50 2.52 10.40
C ILE A 97 -2.44 2.41 9.29
N ALA A 98 -2.46 1.32 8.49
CA ALA A 98 -1.56 1.15 7.34
C ALA A 98 -1.80 2.21 6.24
N ASP A 99 -3.05 2.58 5.96
CA ASP A 99 -3.38 3.69 5.05
C ASP A 99 -2.83 5.02 5.58
N GLY A 100 -3.06 5.32 6.86
CA GLY A 100 -2.64 6.58 7.47
C GLY A 100 -1.11 6.78 7.50
N ILE A 101 -0.34 5.73 7.83
CA ILE A 101 1.13 5.82 7.78
C ILE A 101 1.61 6.00 6.34
N MET A 102 0.97 5.34 5.37
CA MET A 102 1.36 5.43 3.97
C MET A 102 1.03 6.79 3.37
N GLU A 103 -0.15 7.36 3.66
CA GLU A 103 -0.49 8.72 3.24
C GLU A 103 0.49 9.75 3.81
N ASN A 104 0.81 9.64 5.11
CA ASN A 104 1.79 10.52 5.75
C ASN A 104 3.19 10.37 5.12
N THR A 105 3.60 9.14 4.80
CA THR A 105 4.90 8.86 4.16
C THR A 105 4.97 9.43 2.76
N LEU A 106 3.91 9.30 1.95
CA LEU A 106 3.92 9.83 0.59
C LEU A 106 3.88 11.36 0.56
N MET A 107 3.20 12.01 1.51
CA MET A 107 3.30 13.48 1.65
C MET A 107 4.74 13.90 1.99
N TYR A 108 5.40 13.21 2.91
CA TYR A 108 6.79 13.46 3.25
C TYR A 108 7.73 13.26 2.05
N LEU A 109 7.56 12.16 1.30
CA LEU A 109 8.34 11.89 0.09
C LEU A 109 8.13 12.95 -0.99
N GLY A 110 6.89 13.41 -1.18
CA GLY A 110 6.57 14.49 -2.12
C GLY A 110 7.35 15.77 -1.78
N GLU A 111 7.35 16.18 -0.52
CA GLU A 111 8.13 17.34 -0.06
C GLU A 111 9.64 17.14 -0.27
N ARG A 112 10.15 15.94 0.01
CA ARG A 112 11.59 15.63 -0.08
C ARG A 112 12.11 15.47 -1.51
N MET A 113 11.29 14.98 -2.42
CA MET A 113 11.70 14.63 -3.79
C MET A 113 11.35 15.71 -4.82
N LEU A 114 10.35 16.54 -4.55
CA LEU A 114 9.82 17.50 -5.52
C LEU A 114 10.09 18.96 -5.17
N ARG A 115 10.65 19.23 -3.98
CA ARG A 115 11.05 20.59 -3.56
C ARG A 115 12.56 20.71 -3.38
N ASP A 116 13.08 21.89 -3.64
CA ASP A 116 14.45 22.22 -3.26
C ASP A 116 14.62 22.23 -1.74
N GLN A 117 15.80 21.82 -1.28
CA GLN A 117 16.08 21.71 0.17
C GLN A 117 15.88 23.03 0.93
N SER A 118 16.11 24.16 0.27
CA SER A 118 15.91 25.52 0.83
C SER A 118 14.44 25.85 1.10
N GLU A 119 13.51 25.12 0.47
CA GLU A 119 12.07 25.30 0.62
C GLU A 119 11.43 24.31 1.60
N TRP A 120 12.23 23.44 2.23
CA TRP A 120 11.69 22.43 3.12
C TRP A 120 11.15 23.01 4.42
N TRP A 121 9.96 22.63 4.75
CA TRP A 121 9.36 22.93 6.06
C TRP A 121 9.83 21.91 7.10
N HIS A 122 11.02 22.14 7.68
CA HIS A 122 11.72 21.21 8.57
C HIS A 122 10.88 20.72 9.76
N SER A 123 10.15 21.62 10.45
CA SER A 123 9.29 21.21 11.56
C SER A 123 8.13 20.30 11.14
N ARG A 124 7.61 20.49 9.92
CA ARG A 124 6.59 19.61 9.35
C ARG A 124 7.18 18.25 9.00
N HIS A 125 8.37 18.20 8.43
CA HIS A 125 9.10 16.96 8.17
C HIS A 125 9.32 16.17 9.46
N GLN A 126 9.77 16.81 10.52
CA GLN A 126 9.94 16.16 11.82
C GLN A 126 8.64 15.56 12.35
N GLN A 127 7.53 16.30 12.29
CA GLN A 127 6.20 15.78 12.67
C GLN A 127 5.80 14.53 11.88
N MET A 128 6.07 14.52 10.56
CA MET A 128 5.75 13.37 9.70
C MET A 128 6.61 12.16 10.06
N ILE A 129 7.90 12.34 10.31
CA ILE A 129 8.82 11.29 10.76
C ILE A 129 8.35 10.73 12.11
N GLU A 130 8.06 11.59 13.09
CA GLU A 130 7.58 11.16 14.41
C GLU A 130 6.27 10.37 14.35
N ARG A 131 5.35 10.76 13.46
CA ARG A 131 4.12 10.00 13.21
C ARG A 131 4.43 8.61 12.69
N ASN A 132 5.32 8.50 11.70
CA ASN A 132 5.70 7.21 11.13
C ASN A 132 6.35 6.31 12.20
N ILE A 133 7.30 6.83 12.96
CA ILE A 133 7.96 6.09 14.07
C ILE A 133 6.93 5.62 15.09
N ARG A 134 6.03 6.51 15.53
CA ARG A 134 4.99 6.16 16.50
C ARG A 134 4.05 5.09 15.97
N THR A 135 3.69 5.15 14.69
CA THR A 135 2.80 4.17 14.07
C THR A 135 3.49 2.81 13.91
N LEU A 136 4.77 2.77 13.50
CA LEU A 136 5.55 1.52 13.45
C LEU A 136 5.65 0.88 14.84
N ARG A 137 5.94 1.66 15.89
CA ARG A 137 5.97 1.18 17.27
C ARG A 137 4.61 0.67 17.75
N TYR A 138 3.54 1.33 17.37
CA TYR A 138 2.19 0.87 17.68
C TYR A 138 1.91 -0.51 17.05
N LEU A 139 2.23 -0.70 15.77
CA LEU A 139 2.08 -1.99 15.08
C LEU A 139 2.97 -3.06 15.70
N GLU A 140 4.20 -2.74 16.07
CA GLU A 140 5.11 -3.63 16.81
C GLU A 140 4.51 -4.15 18.12
N GLN A 141 3.90 -3.26 18.91
CA GLN A 141 3.27 -3.59 20.20
C GLN A 141 2.02 -4.44 20.05
N HIS A 142 1.32 -4.34 18.90
CA HIS A 142 0.07 -5.05 18.63
C HIS A 142 0.24 -6.20 17.63
N LEU A 143 1.47 -6.63 17.39
CA LEU A 143 1.79 -7.66 16.39
C LEU A 143 1.05 -8.96 16.64
N ASP A 144 0.90 -9.37 17.91
CA ASP A 144 0.19 -10.61 18.29
C ASP A 144 -1.31 -10.59 17.92
N GLN A 145 -1.89 -9.36 17.76
CA GLN A 145 -3.28 -9.19 17.33
C GLN A 145 -3.45 -9.23 15.80
N LEU A 146 -2.37 -8.99 15.04
CA LEU A 146 -2.39 -9.08 13.59
C LEU A 146 -2.48 -10.53 13.11
N GLY A 147 -1.83 -11.45 13.83
CA GLY A 147 -1.71 -12.85 13.40
C GLY A 147 -0.87 -13.01 12.13
N ASN A 148 -0.96 -14.21 11.53
CA ASN A 148 -0.18 -14.58 10.33
C ASN A 148 -1.08 -14.91 9.11
N GLU A 149 -2.39 -14.76 9.25
CA GLU A 149 -3.32 -15.00 8.15
C GLU A 149 -3.34 -13.81 7.19
N LEU A 150 -3.43 -14.10 5.90
CA LEU A 150 -3.54 -13.07 4.88
C LEU A 150 -4.94 -12.45 4.91
N ASN A 151 -5.00 -11.17 5.18
CA ASN A 151 -6.20 -10.34 5.09
C ASN A 151 -5.81 -8.92 4.64
N ILE A 152 -6.78 -8.05 4.44
CA ILE A 152 -6.52 -6.70 3.90
C ILE A 152 -5.59 -5.87 4.78
N ALA A 153 -5.58 -6.06 6.09
CA ALA A 153 -4.67 -5.37 7.01
C ALA A 153 -3.25 -5.94 6.93
N THR A 154 -3.10 -7.26 7.09
CA THR A 154 -1.78 -7.92 7.11
C THR A 154 -1.05 -7.74 5.78
N LEU A 155 -1.73 -7.93 4.63
CA LEU A 155 -1.12 -7.69 3.33
C LEU A 155 -0.66 -6.24 3.16
N TYR A 156 -1.44 -5.27 3.66
CA TYR A 156 -1.09 -3.86 3.46
C TYR A 156 0.00 -3.41 4.43
N ILE A 157 0.05 -3.92 5.66
CA ILE A 157 1.17 -3.67 6.58
C ILE A 157 2.49 -4.20 5.99
N VAL A 158 2.47 -5.38 5.37
CA VAL A 158 3.66 -5.90 4.63
C VAL A 158 4.04 -4.94 3.50
N CYS A 159 3.06 -4.43 2.74
CA CYS A 159 3.33 -3.43 1.70
C CYS A 159 3.97 -2.16 2.27
N VAL A 160 3.55 -1.71 3.46
CA VAL A 160 4.14 -0.56 4.17
C VAL A 160 5.60 -0.84 4.52
N ILE A 161 5.90 -1.97 5.18
CA ILE A 161 7.27 -2.30 5.61
C ILE A 161 8.21 -2.40 4.40
N ASP A 162 7.81 -3.12 3.36
CA ASP A 162 8.60 -3.24 2.13
C ASP A 162 8.79 -1.88 1.42
N PHE A 163 7.82 -0.98 1.51
CA PHE A 163 7.94 0.35 0.93
C PHE A 163 8.93 1.22 1.72
N PHE A 164 8.97 1.10 3.04
CA PHE A 164 9.98 1.78 3.87
C PHE A 164 11.39 1.31 3.50
N HIS A 165 11.63 0.02 3.34
CA HIS A 165 12.90 -0.51 2.84
C HIS A 165 13.22 0.00 1.43
N PHE A 166 12.23 -0.04 0.51
CA PHE A 166 12.42 0.42 -0.86
C PHE A 166 12.79 1.91 -0.96
N ARG A 167 12.32 2.75 -0.03
CA ARG A 167 12.56 4.20 0.01
C ARG A 167 13.39 4.66 1.19
N GLN A 168 14.08 3.76 1.87
CA GLN A 168 14.85 4.02 3.09
C GLN A 168 15.82 5.21 2.94
N ASN A 169 16.51 5.31 1.79
CA ASN A 169 17.45 6.38 1.48
C ASN A 169 16.82 7.79 1.49
N VAL A 170 15.51 7.91 1.29
CA VAL A 170 14.78 9.20 1.31
C VAL A 170 13.98 9.36 2.60
N ILE A 171 13.32 8.30 3.07
CA ILE A 171 12.49 8.32 4.28
C ILE A 171 13.38 8.51 5.53
N GLY A 172 14.57 7.88 5.55
CA GLY A 172 15.49 7.95 6.68
C GLY A 172 15.03 7.16 7.91
N ILE A 173 14.09 6.23 7.75
CA ILE A 173 13.59 5.33 8.81
C ILE A 173 13.83 3.90 8.34
N ASP A 174 14.54 3.12 9.17
CA ASP A 174 14.65 1.68 8.99
C ASP A 174 13.62 0.97 9.88
N PRO A 175 12.67 0.21 9.31
CA PRO A 175 11.74 -0.58 10.10
C PRO A 175 12.44 -1.56 11.04
N ALA A 176 13.58 -2.14 10.64
CA ALA A 176 14.34 -3.07 11.47
C ALA A 176 14.86 -2.45 12.77
N ASP A 177 15.18 -1.13 12.76
CA ASP A 177 15.63 -0.40 13.95
C ASP A 177 14.47 0.03 14.86
N ILE A 178 13.32 0.36 14.27
CA ILE A 178 12.17 0.94 14.98
C ILE A 178 11.20 -0.11 15.51
N ALA A 179 10.98 -1.19 14.72
CA ALA A 179 10.00 -2.22 14.93
C ALA A 179 10.53 -3.60 14.46
N PRO A 180 11.57 -4.16 15.11
CA PRO A 180 12.30 -5.33 14.62
C PRO A 180 11.47 -6.62 14.58
N ARG A 181 10.46 -6.79 15.42
CA ARG A 181 9.55 -7.95 15.37
C ARG A 181 8.61 -7.83 14.18
N LEU A 182 8.05 -6.64 13.96
CA LEU A 182 7.17 -6.33 12.83
C LEU A 182 7.92 -6.50 11.50
N ASP A 183 9.17 -6.06 11.43
CA ASP A 183 10.00 -6.22 10.25
C ASP A 183 10.25 -7.71 9.93
N ARG A 184 10.66 -8.51 10.90
CA ARG A 184 10.83 -9.96 10.72
C ARG A 184 9.52 -10.65 10.32
N TRP A 185 8.41 -10.27 10.96
CA TRP A 185 7.08 -10.77 10.62
C TRP A 185 6.72 -10.47 9.16
N ALA A 186 6.96 -9.25 8.68
CA ALA A 186 6.70 -8.88 7.28
C ALA A 186 7.56 -9.69 6.29
N GLN A 187 8.81 -9.97 6.65
CA GLN A 187 9.69 -10.84 5.86
C GLN A 187 9.18 -12.28 5.82
N GLU A 188 8.65 -12.81 6.93
CA GLU A 188 8.05 -14.15 7.00
C GLU A 188 6.76 -14.23 6.19
N MET A 189 5.90 -13.23 6.26
CA MET A 189 4.72 -13.11 5.42
C MET A 189 5.06 -13.12 3.93
N ASN A 190 6.08 -12.38 3.51
CA ASN A 190 6.59 -12.40 2.13
C ASN A 190 7.11 -13.79 1.71
N ARG A 191 7.71 -14.56 2.62
CA ARG A 191 8.16 -15.95 2.31
C ARG A 191 7.01 -16.92 2.21
N HIS A 192 5.96 -16.72 3.01
CA HIS A 192 4.80 -17.60 3.07
C HIS A 192 3.81 -17.36 1.92
N TYR A 193 3.58 -16.12 1.54
CA TYR A 193 2.58 -15.73 0.54
C TYR A 193 3.25 -15.21 -0.74
N THR A 194 3.21 -16.01 -1.81
CA THR A 194 3.80 -15.66 -3.13
C THR A 194 3.21 -14.37 -3.71
N CYS A 195 1.92 -14.11 -3.50
CA CYS A 195 1.27 -12.87 -3.93
C CYS A 195 1.91 -11.60 -3.33
N LEU A 196 2.49 -11.69 -2.12
CA LEU A 196 3.26 -10.61 -1.51
C LEU A 196 4.66 -10.52 -2.12
N ALA A 197 5.35 -11.65 -2.26
CA ALA A 197 6.71 -11.71 -2.79
C ALA A 197 6.79 -11.18 -4.24
N ASP A 198 5.88 -11.63 -5.10
CA ASP A 198 5.88 -11.34 -6.54
C ASP A 198 5.45 -9.89 -6.86
N THR A 199 4.87 -9.19 -5.90
CA THR A 199 4.38 -7.81 -6.09
C THR A 199 5.26 -6.75 -5.47
N LYS A 200 6.43 -7.09 -4.92
CA LYS A 200 7.36 -6.13 -4.29
C LYS A 200 7.64 -4.93 -5.19
N PRO A 201 7.84 -3.73 -4.60
CA PRO A 201 8.17 -2.55 -5.39
C PRO A 201 9.55 -2.67 -6.03
N TYR A 202 9.68 -2.21 -7.25
CA TYR A 202 10.95 -2.13 -7.97
C TYR A 202 11.00 -0.90 -8.87
N GLN A 203 12.20 -0.44 -9.17
CA GLN A 203 12.43 0.61 -10.15
C GLN A 203 12.50 -0.06 -11.54
N ALA A 204 11.57 0.32 -12.44
CA ALA A 204 11.56 -0.16 -13.82
C ALA A 204 12.51 0.68 -14.68
#